data_a08f8394082de134adf5fb2d931d4e82
#
_entry.id   a08f8394082de134adf5fb2d931d4e82
#
_cell.length_a   1.000
_cell.length_b   1.000
_cell.length_c   1.000
_cell.angle_alpha   90.00
_cell.angle_beta   90.00
_cell.angle_gamma   90.00
#
_symmetry.space_group_name_H-M   'P 1'
#
loop_
_entity.id
_entity.type
_entity.pdbx_description
1 polymer ?
#
loop_
_entity_poly.entity_id
_entity_poly.type
_entity_poly.pdbx_seq_one_letter_code
_entity_poly.pdbx_strand_id
1 'polypeptide(L)'
;MNICLYGASSPALDRAYFDAAEEFGRLLAKNGHTLVYGGGAQGVMGAAARGAADAGGSIVGIAPNFLNVDGILFDRCTEFILTDTMAERKAAMIAHADAVSYTHLRAHETLSD
;
A
#
# COMPACT_ATOMS: atom_id res chain seq x y z
N MET A 1 8.53 8.23 9.59
CA MET A 1 8.69 6.77 9.76
C MET A 1 8.10 6.06 8.54
N ASN A 2 8.62 4.91 8.22
CA ASN A 2 8.12 4.12 7.12
C ASN A 2 7.04 3.18 7.64
N ILE A 3 5.82 3.31 7.13
CA ILE A 3 4.69 2.51 7.59
C ILE A 3 4.28 1.57 6.47
N CYS A 4 4.39 0.28 6.73
CA CYS A 4 4.02 -0.75 5.77
C CYS A 4 2.53 -1.03 5.90
N LEU A 5 1.81 -0.99 4.79
CA LEU A 5 0.38 -1.17 4.76
C LEU A 5 0.02 -2.46 4.02
N TYR A 6 -0.75 -3.30 4.68
CA TYR A 6 -1.33 -4.52 4.09
C TYR A 6 -2.84 -4.39 4.06
N GLY A 7 -3.46 -4.94 3.04
CA GLY A 7 -4.91 -4.95 2.97
C GLY A 7 -5.39 -5.59 1.68
N ALA A 8 -6.72 -5.61 1.53
CA ALA A 8 -7.33 -6.19 0.35
C ALA A 8 -7.17 -5.27 -0.85
N SER A 9 -7.03 -5.87 -2.02
CA SER A 9 -6.95 -5.14 -3.27
C SER A 9 -8.18 -5.33 -4.15
N SER A 10 -9.21 -5.96 -3.64
CA SER A 10 -10.41 -6.26 -4.41
C SER A 10 -11.17 -4.98 -4.79
N PRO A 11 -11.55 -4.81 -6.05
CA PRO A 11 -12.36 -3.66 -6.45
C PRO A 11 -13.83 -3.79 -6.09
N ALA A 12 -14.24 -4.90 -5.52
CA ALA A 12 -15.65 -5.15 -5.17
C ALA A 12 -16.04 -4.62 -3.80
N LEU A 13 -15.12 -3.97 -3.09
CA LEU A 13 -15.39 -3.45 -1.76
C LEU A 13 -16.20 -2.16 -1.82
N ASP A 14 -16.90 -1.84 -0.74
CA ASP A 14 -17.69 -0.63 -0.63
C ASP A 14 -16.84 0.62 -0.78
N ARG A 15 -17.45 1.66 -1.35
CA ARG A 15 -16.81 2.94 -1.54
C ARG A 15 -16.25 3.52 -0.25
N ALA A 16 -16.93 3.29 0.86
CA ALA A 16 -16.50 3.79 2.15
C ALA A 16 -15.10 3.30 2.54
N TYR A 17 -14.77 2.08 2.16
CA TYR A 17 -13.43 1.55 2.43
C TYR A 17 -12.37 2.23 1.59
N PHE A 18 -12.70 2.53 0.34
CA PHE A 18 -11.77 3.26 -0.53
C PHE A 18 -11.54 4.67 -0.01
N ASP A 19 -12.60 5.36 0.40
CA ASP A 19 -12.48 6.71 0.93
C ASP A 19 -11.66 6.73 2.22
N ALA A 20 -11.87 5.75 3.09
CA ALA A 20 -11.11 5.66 4.33
C ALA A 20 -9.62 5.39 4.07
N ALA A 21 -9.33 4.52 3.11
CA ALA A 21 -7.95 4.21 2.75
C ALA A 21 -7.25 5.42 2.14
N GLU A 22 -7.95 6.15 1.28
CA GLU A 22 -7.41 7.36 0.68
C GLU A 22 -7.09 8.40 1.75
N GLU A 23 -7.99 8.58 2.70
CA GLU A 23 -7.77 9.50 3.81
C GLU A 23 -6.60 9.06 4.67
N PHE A 24 -6.47 7.76 4.91
CA PHE A 24 -5.35 7.22 5.67
C PHE A 24 -4.03 7.54 4.98
N GLY A 25 -3.96 7.33 3.67
CA GLY A 25 -2.77 7.67 2.89
C GLY A 25 -2.43 9.15 2.97
N ARG A 26 -3.46 10.00 2.88
CA ARG A 26 -3.28 11.44 2.98
C ARG A 26 -2.72 11.83 4.35
N LEU A 27 -3.25 11.21 5.41
CA LEU A 27 -2.80 11.51 6.77
C LEU A 27 -1.36 11.05 7.00
N LEU A 28 -0.97 9.89 6.46
CA LEU A 28 0.42 9.46 6.54
C LEU A 28 1.34 10.50 5.92
N ALA A 29 0.99 10.97 4.73
CA ALA A 29 1.81 11.96 4.03
C ALA A 29 1.88 13.27 4.79
N LYS A 30 0.75 13.74 5.32
CA LYS A 30 0.71 15.01 6.07
C LYS A 30 1.53 14.96 7.35
N ASN A 31 1.70 13.78 7.91
CA ASN A 31 2.49 13.60 9.13
C ASN A 31 3.94 13.20 8.86
N GLY A 32 4.36 13.29 7.61
CA GLY A 32 5.75 13.04 7.25
C GLY A 32 6.15 11.58 7.19
N HIS A 33 5.17 10.68 7.13
CA HIS A 33 5.45 9.26 7.05
C HIS A 33 5.50 8.79 5.60
N THR A 34 6.29 7.75 5.36
CA THR A 34 6.39 7.11 4.05
C THR A 34 5.49 5.88 4.02
N LEU A 35 4.70 5.77 2.97
CA LEU A 35 3.87 4.58 2.74
C LEU A 35 4.71 3.51 2.06
N VAL A 36 4.78 2.33 2.66
CA VAL A 36 5.44 1.16 2.06
C VAL A 36 4.37 0.10 1.82
N TYR A 37 4.24 -0.38 0.60
CA TYR A 37 3.19 -1.35 0.31
C TYR A 37 3.53 -2.15 -0.97
N GLY A 38 2.60 -2.97 -1.41
CA GLY A 38 2.82 -3.89 -2.52
C GLY A 38 2.79 -3.30 -3.91
N GLY A 39 2.60 -1.99 -4.05
CA GLY A 39 2.76 -1.32 -5.34
C GLY A 39 1.55 -1.34 -6.27
N GLY A 40 0.43 -1.93 -5.87
CA GLY A 40 -0.74 -2.01 -6.75
C GLY A 40 -1.46 -0.69 -6.93
N ALA A 41 -2.04 -0.51 -8.12
CA ALA A 41 -2.82 0.69 -8.43
C ALA A 41 -4.30 0.53 -8.12
N GLN A 42 -4.75 -0.68 -7.89
CA GLN A 42 -6.17 -1.01 -7.75
C GLN A 42 -6.55 -1.27 -6.29
N GLY A 43 -7.86 -1.26 -6.06
CA GLY A 43 -8.42 -1.62 -4.77
C GLY A 43 -8.11 -0.61 -3.68
N VAL A 44 -8.24 -1.06 -2.45
CA VAL A 44 -8.05 -0.22 -1.27
C VAL A 44 -6.59 0.22 -1.13
N MET A 45 -5.65 -0.65 -1.47
CA MET A 45 -4.23 -0.31 -1.42
C MET A 45 -3.91 0.80 -2.42
N GLY A 46 -4.49 0.75 -3.63
CA GLY A 46 -4.33 1.81 -4.61
C GLY A 46 -4.92 3.12 -4.13
N ALA A 47 -6.05 3.07 -3.42
CA ALA A 47 -6.67 4.27 -2.86
C ALA A 47 -5.77 4.93 -1.83
N ALA A 48 -5.16 4.15 -0.94
CA ALA A 48 -4.21 4.68 0.05
C ALA A 48 -3.02 5.34 -0.64
N ALA A 49 -2.49 4.70 -1.68
CA ALA A 49 -1.37 5.25 -2.43
C ALA A 49 -1.75 6.57 -3.11
N ARG A 50 -2.96 6.64 -3.68
CA ARG A 50 -3.42 7.89 -4.31
C ARG A 50 -3.53 9.01 -3.29
N GLY A 51 -4.07 8.71 -2.11
CA GLY A 51 -4.18 9.70 -1.04
C GLY A 51 -2.82 10.24 -0.62
N ALA A 52 -1.86 9.36 -0.46
CA ALA A 52 -0.50 9.77 -0.11
C ALA A 52 0.16 10.60 -1.22
N ALA A 53 0.00 10.17 -2.47
CA ALA A 53 0.56 10.88 -3.61
C ALA A 53 -0.05 12.26 -3.77
N ASP A 54 -1.37 12.36 -3.63
CA ASP A 54 -2.07 13.64 -3.77
C ASP A 54 -1.66 14.64 -2.68
N ALA A 55 -1.25 14.15 -1.53
CA ALA A 55 -0.75 15.01 -0.44
C ALA A 55 0.76 15.25 -0.53
N GLY A 56 1.41 14.81 -1.58
CA GLY A 56 2.84 15.02 -1.79
C GLY A 56 3.74 14.13 -0.95
N GLY A 57 3.21 13.01 -0.46
CA GLY A 57 3.96 12.10 0.39
C GLY A 57 4.89 11.17 -0.38
N SER A 58 5.73 10.49 0.37
CA SER A 58 6.65 9.49 -0.18
C SER A 58 6.00 8.11 -0.16
N ILE A 59 6.18 7.37 -1.24
CA ILE A 59 5.58 6.04 -1.40
C ILE A 59 6.64 5.09 -1.93
N VAL A 60 6.83 3.97 -1.24
CA VAL A 60 7.70 2.90 -1.70
C VAL A 60 6.83 1.71 -2.08
N GLY A 61 6.80 1.39 -3.36
CA GLY A 61 6.09 0.21 -3.85
C GLY A 61 7.08 -0.94 -4.01
N ILE A 62 6.70 -2.12 -3.59
CA ILE A 62 7.55 -3.31 -3.68
C ILE A 62 6.74 -4.45 -4.27
N ALA A 63 7.13 -4.91 -5.45
CA ALA A 63 6.39 -5.96 -6.14
C ALA A 63 7.34 -6.90 -6.89
N PRO A 64 6.94 -8.16 -7.11
CA PRO A 64 7.75 -9.06 -7.92
C PRO A 64 7.68 -8.66 -9.39
N ASN A 65 8.72 -9.01 -10.13
CA ASN A 65 8.85 -8.64 -11.54
C ASN A 65 7.67 -9.08 -12.40
N PHE A 66 7.05 -10.22 -12.09
CA PHE A 66 5.97 -10.71 -12.92
C PHE A 66 4.69 -9.84 -12.80
N LEU A 67 4.60 -8.96 -11.82
CA LEU A 67 3.48 -8.02 -11.70
C LEU A 67 3.77 -6.68 -12.39
N ASN A 68 4.96 -6.51 -12.96
CA ASN A 68 5.31 -5.27 -13.65
C ASN A 68 4.71 -5.28 -15.06
N VAL A 69 3.39 -5.11 -15.11
CA VAL A 69 2.59 -5.11 -16.32
C VAL A 69 1.76 -3.84 -16.32
N ASP A 70 1.48 -3.31 -17.49
CA ASP A 70 0.72 -2.07 -17.62
C ASP A 70 -0.61 -2.14 -16.88
N GLY A 71 -0.89 -1.12 -16.09
CA GLY A 71 -2.14 -0.99 -15.37
C GLY A 71 -2.22 -1.73 -14.05
N ILE A 72 -1.23 -2.51 -13.72
CA ILE A 72 -1.20 -3.27 -12.46
C ILE A 72 -0.55 -2.47 -11.35
N LEU A 73 0.59 -1.85 -11.63
CA LEU A 73 1.37 -1.15 -10.62
C LEU A 73 1.08 0.35 -10.65
N PHE A 74 1.18 0.96 -9.47
CA PHE A 74 0.94 2.39 -9.30
C PHE A 74 2.13 3.18 -9.85
N ASP A 75 1.86 4.18 -10.66
CA ASP A 75 2.91 4.91 -11.38
C ASP A 75 3.41 6.16 -10.67
N ARG A 76 2.85 6.49 -9.51
CA ARG A 76 3.27 7.68 -8.76
C ARG A 76 4.04 7.35 -7.48
N CYS A 77 4.62 6.15 -7.40
CA CYS A 77 5.50 5.82 -6.29
C CYS A 77 6.77 6.66 -6.37
N THR A 78 7.23 7.10 -5.21
CA THR A 78 8.49 7.83 -5.11
C THR A 78 9.66 6.90 -5.44
N GLU A 79 9.56 5.66 -5.00
CA GLU A 79 10.54 4.62 -5.27
C GLU A 79 9.80 3.31 -5.53
N PHE A 80 10.27 2.55 -6.49
CA PHE A 80 9.66 1.26 -6.79
C PHE A 80 10.73 0.18 -6.83
N ILE A 81 10.56 -0.84 -6.00
CA ILE A 81 11.50 -1.95 -5.88
C ILE A 81 10.88 -3.19 -6.49
N LEU A 82 11.54 -3.76 -7.47
CA LEU A 82 11.10 -5.01 -8.09
C LEU A 82 11.92 -6.16 -7.52
N THR A 83 11.25 -7.24 -7.18
CA THR A 83 11.87 -8.44 -6.63
C THR A 83 11.68 -9.61 -7.58
N ASP A 84 12.48 -10.66 -7.42
CA ASP A 84 12.36 -11.84 -8.27
C ASP A 84 11.25 -12.77 -7.83
N THR A 85 10.96 -12.79 -6.52
CA THR A 85 9.97 -13.71 -5.96
C THR A 85 9.06 -13.00 -4.97
N MET A 86 7.93 -13.63 -4.65
CA MET A 86 7.03 -13.13 -3.61
C MET A 86 7.68 -13.18 -2.23
N ALA A 87 8.56 -14.16 -1.98
CA ALA A 87 9.25 -14.23 -0.70
C ALA A 87 10.20 -13.05 -0.52
N GLU A 88 10.92 -12.68 -1.59
CA GLU A 88 11.79 -11.51 -1.55
C GLU A 88 11.00 -10.22 -1.36
N ARG A 89 9.82 -10.13 -1.98
CA ARG A 89 8.92 -8.99 -1.80
C ARG A 89 8.56 -8.83 -0.33
N LYS A 90 8.14 -9.92 0.31
CA LYS A 90 7.75 -9.87 1.72
C LYS A 90 8.91 -9.45 2.60
N ALA A 91 10.09 -10.01 2.35
CA ALA A 91 11.29 -9.66 3.10
C ALA A 91 11.65 -8.18 2.92
N ALA A 92 11.55 -7.68 1.70
CA ALA A 92 11.85 -6.27 1.42
C ALA A 92 10.86 -5.33 2.10
N MET A 93 9.57 -5.69 2.12
CA MET A 93 8.56 -4.89 2.80
C MET A 93 8.84 -4.80 4.29
N ILE A 94 9.18 -5.92 4.92
CA ILE A 94 9.52 -5.95 6.33
C ILE A 94 10.77 -5.12 6.60
N ALA A 95 11.78 -5.27 5.75
CA ALA A 95 13.05 -4.55 5.91
C ALA A 95 12.88 -3.04 5.81
N HIS A 96 11.95 -2.56 5.01
CA HIS A 96 11.72 -1.14 4.81
C HIS A 96 10.74 -0.55 5.84
N ALA A 97 10.05 -1.36 6.61
CA ALA A 97 9.00 -0.88 7.49
C ALA A 97 9.50 -0.61 8.90
N ASP A 98 9.13 0.54 9.45
CA ASP A 98 9.31 0.83 10.88
C ASP A 98 8.09 0.40 11.66
N ALA A 99 6.93 0.36 11.01
CA ALA A 99 5.68 -0.06 11.61
C ALA A 99 4.82 -0.71 10.54
N VAL A 100 3.89 -1.57 10.96
CA VAL A 100 3.00 -2.26 10.05
C VAL A 100 1.56 -1.95 10.42
N SER A 101 0.75 -1.62 9.42
CA SER A 101 -0.68 -1.39 9.60
C SER A 101 -1.45 -2.31 8.68
N TYR A 102 -2.55 -2.84 9.18
CA TYR A 102 -3.44 -3.69 8.39
C TYR A 102 -4.76 -2.97 8.19
N THR A 103 -5.21 -2.88 6.95
CA THR A 103 -6.54 -2.37 6.67
C THR A 103 -7.49 -3.53 6.61
N HIS A 104 -8.10 -3.84 7.73
CA HIS A 104 -9.09 -4.90 7.80
C HIS A 104 -10.43 -4.33 7.39
N LEU A 105 -10.98 -4.91 6.37
CA LEU A 105 -12.19 -4.40 5.75
C LEU A 105 -13.42 -5.15 6.19
N ARG A 106 -13.24 -6.18 6.99
CA ARG A 106 -14.34 -6.96 7.56
C ARG A 106 -14.32 -6.72 9.06
N ALA A 107 -15.45 -6.26 9.56
CA ALA A 107 -15.54 -5.87 10.97
C ALA A 107 -15.19 -7.00 11.94
N HIS A 108 -15.41 -8.25 11.54
CA HIS A 108 -15.11 -9.38 12.38
C HIS A 108 -13.70 -9.93 12.19
N GLU A 109 -12.93 -9.31 11.33
CA GLU A 109 -11.54 -9.69 11.13
C GLU A 109 -10.75 -9.37 12.38
N THR A 110 -9.99 -10.32 12.88
CA THR A 110 -9.23 -10.11 14.10
C THR A 110 -7.76 -10.02 13.80
N LEU A 111 -7.04 -9.43 14.76
CA LEU A 111 -5.60 -9.25 14.59
C LEU A 111 -4.83 -10.55 14.74
N SER A 112 -5.46 -11.59 15.19
CA SER A 112 -4.83 -12.89 15.29
C SER A 112 -4.71 -13.59 13.94
N ASP A 113 -5.38 -13.11 12.95
CA ASP A 113 -5.36 -13.70 11.62
C ASP A 113 -4.00 -13.57 10.94
#